data_3880d6a16736f49e9a6e79acd665af0a
#
_entry.id   3880d6a16736f49e9a6e79acd665af0a
#
_cell.length_a   1.000
_cell.length_b   1.000
_cell.length_c   1.000
_cell.angle_alpha   90.00
_cell.angle_beta   90.00
_cell.angle_gamma   90.00
#
_symmetry.space_group_name_H-M   'P 1'
#
loop_
_entity.id
_entity.type
_entity.pdbx_description
1 polymer ?
#
loop_
_entity_poly.entity_id
_entity_poly.type
_entity_poly.pdbx_seq_one_letter_code
_entity_poly.pdbx_strand_id
1 'polypeptide(L)'
;MRGFYIGRFQPYHNGHHSMVERIAEEVDELVLGIGSADDSHTTHDPFTAGERIMMITKAVSEYDLTTYVVPLEDINRNAVWVSHVESMCPDFDVAYSNNPLVVRLFEEAGIEVRQSPMFDRDRLEGSEIRQRMIDDESWRDRVPPPVVQVIEEIHGIKRLQHVSATDSLDRYTAADESVEEKLDDFDER
;
A
#
# COMPACT_ATOMS: atom_id res chain seq x y z
N MET A 1 23.03 3.31 -11.23
CA MET A 1 21.85 2.50 -11.61
C MET A 1 20.67 2.96 -10.77
N ARG A 2 19.49 3.14 -11.36
CA ARG A 2 18.27 3.56 -10.63
C ARG A 2 17.27 2.40 -10.61
N GLY A 3 16.80 2.04 -9.41
CA GLY A 3 15.76 1.05 -9.20
C GLY A 3 14.37 1.67 -9.14
N PHE A 4 13.35 0.86 -9.39
CA PHE A 4 11.94 1.18 -9.16
C PHE A 4 11.31 0.12 -8.26
N TYR A 5 10.65 0.55 -7.19
CA TYR A 5 9.91 -0.33 -6.29
C TYR A 5 8.51 0.24 -6.03
N ILE A 6 7.48 -0.57 -6.25
CA ILE A 6 6.08 -0.14 -6.08
C ILE A 6 5.38 -0.90 -4.97
N GLY A 7 4.57 -0.18 -4.20
CA GLY A 7 3.68 -0.72 -3.20
C GLY A 7 2.56 0.26 -2.85
N ARG A 8 1.50 -0.23 -2.22
CA ARG A 8 0.44 0.65 -1.69
C ARG A 8 0.86 1.39 -0.43
N PHE A 9 1.74 0.77 0.38
CA PHE A 9 2.27 1.35 1.62
C PHE A 9 1.17 1.83 2.59
N GLN A 10 0.25 0.94 2.89
CA GLN A 10 -0.92 1.21 3.75
C GLN A 10 -0.89 0.42 5.08
N PRO A 11 0.01 0.76 6.03
CA PRO A 11 1.11 1.73 5.97
C PRO A 11 2.40 1.15 5.37
N TYR A 12 3.45 1.98 5.24
CA TYR A 12 4.82 1.52 5.04
C TYR A 12 5.26 0.74 6.30
N HIS A 13 5.75 -0.49 6.13
CA HIS A 13 6.04 -1.42 7.23
C HIS A 13 7.42 -2.07 7.09
N ASN A 14 7.85 -2.81 8.12
CA ASN A 14 9.18 -3.41 8.18
C ASN A 14 9.49 -4.34 6.99
N GLY A 15 8.48 -4.99 6.40
CA GLY A 15 8.67 -5.77 5.17
C GLY A 15 9.06 -4.92 3.96
N HIS A 16 8.45 -3.74 3.81
CA HIS A 16 8.85 -2.78 2.79
C HIS A 16 10.25 -2.22 3.09
N HIS A 17 10.52 -1.96 4.35
CA HIS A 17 11.79 -1.39 4.82
C HIS A 17 12.97 -2.32 4.55
N SER A 18 12.85 -3.60 4.88
CA SER A 18 13.86 -4.62 4.56
C SER A 18 14.06 -4.79 3.04
N MET A 19 13.01 -4.57 2.24
CA MET A 19 13.15 -4.58 0.79
C MET A 19 13.95 -3.37 0.30
N VAL A 20 13.67 -2.18 0.82
CA VAL A 20 14.44 -0.95 0.49
C VAL A 20 15.89 -1.06 0.93
N GLU A 21 16.16 -1.59 2.12
CA GLU A 21 17.52 -1.85 2.61
C GLU A 21 18.32 -2.71 1.60
N ARG A 22 17.72 -3.80 1.15
CA ARG A 22 18.35 -4.67 0.16
C ARG A 22 18.53 -4.00 -1.20
N ILE A 23 17.55 -3.24 -1.67
CA ILE A 23 17.67 -2.50 -2.94
C ILE A 23 18.79 -1.48 -2.86
N ALA A 24 18.96 -0.82 -1.71
CA ALA A 24 20.02 0.17 -1.47
C ALA A 24 21.44 -0.41 -1.61
N GLU A 25 21.61 -1.73 -1.46
CA GLU A 25 22.89 -2.40 -1.72
C GLU A 25 23.20 -2.56 -3.22
N GLU A 26 22.18 -2.45 -4.08
CA GLU A 26 22.29 -2.76 -5.50
C GLU A 26 22.20 -1.51 -6.40
N VAL A 27 21.63 -0.40 -5.93
CA VAL A 27 21.35 0.80 -6.76
C VAL A 27 21.85 2.07 -6.11
N ASP A 28 22.13 3.10 -6.93
CA ASP A 28 22.55 4.42 -6.47
C ASP A 28 21.35 5.34 -6.18
N GLU A 29 20.22 5.08 -6.84
CA GLU A 29 19.01 5.86 -6.73
C GLU A 29 17.78 4.91 -6.73
N LEU A 30 16.71 5.29 -6.03
CA LEU A 30 15.48 4.50 -5.94
C LEU A 30 14.24 5.36 -6.17
N VAL A 31 13.39 4.94 -7.10
CA VAL A 31 12.03 5.45 -7.24
C VAL A 31 11.09 4.56 -6.46
N LEU A 32 10.38 5.14 -5.50
CA LEU A 32 9.35 4.48 -4.69
C LEU A 32 7.97 4.92 -5.21
N GLY A 33 7.34 4.06 -6.02
CA GLY A 33 6.00 4.29 -6.55
C GLY A 33 4.94 3.95 -5.50
N ILE A 34 4.08 4.92 -5.16
CA ILE A 34 2.92 4.70 -4.29
C ILE A 34 1.71 4.37 -5.17
N GLY A 35 1.35 3.10 -5.28
CA GLY A 35 0.15 2.66 -6.01
C GLY A 35 -1.14 3.06 -5.32
N SER A 36 -2.24 3.08 -6.09
CA SER A 36 -3.57 3.53 -5.63
C SER A 36 -3.49 4.86 -4.88
N ALA A 37 -2.81 5.84 -5.52
CA ALA A 37 -2.53 7.13 -4.87
C ALA A 37 -3.79 7.95 -4.62
N ASP A 38 -4.82 7.75 -5.42
CA ASP A 38 -6.14 8.35 -5.34
C ASP A 38 -7.02 7.77 -4.23
N ASP A 39 -6.72 6.53 -3.77
CA ASP A 39 -7.47 5.88 -2.70
C ASP A 39 -7.03 6.34 -1.31
N SER A 40 -8.02 6.64 -0.47
CA SER A 40 -7.83 6.94 0.95
C SER A 40 -9.13 6.87 1.75
N HIS A 41 -9.03 6.95 3.08
CA HIS A 41 -10.18 7.01 4.00
C HIS A 41 -11.11 5.78 3.93
N THR A 42 -10.55 4.61 3.61
CA THR A 42 -11.22 3.32 3.69
C THR A 42 -10.48 2.41 4.69
N THR A 43 -11.10 1.31 5.11
CA THR A 43 -10.42 0.31 5.95
C THR A 43 -9.26 -0.36 5.22
N HIS A 44 -9.32 -0.44 3.91
CA HIS A 44 -8.29 -1.02 3.07
C HIS A 44 -7.15 -0.03 2.76
N ASP A 45 -7.48 1.23 2.52
CA ASP A 45 -6.57 2.31 2.18
C ASP A 45 -6.83 3.54 3.08
N PRO A 46 -6.41 3.48 4.39
CA PRO A 46 -6.74 4.55 5.35
C PRO A 46 -5.94 5.83 5.15
N PHE A 47 -4.74 5.75 4.53
CA PHE A 47 -3.80 6.85 4.45
C PHE A 47 -3.77 7.47 3.05
N THR A 48 -3.79 8.81 2.99
CA THR A 48 -3.66 9.56 1.73
C THR A 48 -2.27 9.38 1.10
N ALA A 49 -2.12 9.70 -0.19
CA ALA A 49 -0.83 9.68 -0.85
C ALA A 49 0.21 10.58 -0.13
N GLY A 50 -0.20 11.78 0.29
CA GLY A 50 0.67 12.71 1.02
C GLY A 50 1.17 12.15 2.35
N GLU A 51 0.33 11.48 3.11
CA GLU A 51 0.70 10.83 4.37
C GLU A 51 1.66 9.66 4.14
N ARG A 52 1.43 8.87 3.09
CA ARG A 52 2.32 7.78 2.69
C ARG A 52 3.68 8.28 2.21
N ILE A 53 3.72 9.42 1.48
CA ILE A 53 4.97 10.12 1.13
C ILE A 53 5.74 10.49 2.40
N MET A 54 5.07 11.08 3.40
CA MET A 54 5.73 11.44 4.67
C MET A 54 6.30 10.22 5.39
N MET A 55 5.54 9.12 5.48
CA MET A 55 5.98 7.86 6.10
C MET A 55 7.25 7.33 5.42
N ILE A 56 7.20 7.20 4.09
CA ILE A 56 8.30 6.64 3.30
C ILE A 56 9.53 7.55 3.40
N THR A 57 9.38 8.85 3.11
CA THR A 57 10.50 9.79 3.10
C THR A 57 11.23 9.83 4.45
N LYS A 58 10.48 9.84 5.57
CA LYS A 58 11.10 9.80 6.90
C LYS A 58 11.76 8.44 7.20
N ALA A 59 11.15 7.33 6.78
CA ALA A 59 11.69 6.00 7.04
C ALA A 59 12.97 5.72 6.24
N VAL A 60 13.03 6.12 4.97
CA VAL A 60 14.20 5.85 4.11
C VAL A 60 15.32 6.85 4.26
N SER A 61 15.12 7.93 5.03
CA SER A 61 16.15 8.97 5.25
C SER A 61 17.40 8.49 5.98
N GLU A 62 17.38 7.29 6.55
CA GLU A 62 18.54 6.67 7.20
C GLU A 62 19.53 6.05 6.21
N TYR A 63 19.09 5.79 4.96
CA TYR A 63 19.94 5.22 3.92
C TYR A 63 20.67 6.31 3.15
N ASP A 64 21.94 6.08 2.81
CA ASP A 64 22.71 6.92 1.88
C ASP A 64 22.29 6.58 0.43
N LEU A 65 21.04 6.90 0.13
CA LEU A 65 20.38 6.58 -1.13
C LEU A 65 19.51 7.76 -1.60
N THR A 66 19.72 8.22 -2.83
CA THR A 66 18.82 9.20 -3.42
C THR A 66 17.46 8.57 -3.71
N THR A 67 16.40 9.08 -3.10
CA THR A 67 15.05 8.52 -3.23
C THR A 67 14.07 9.51 -3.85
N TYR A 68 13.23 9.01 -4.75
CA TYR A 68 12.10 9.74 -5.36
C TYR A 68 10.81 9.04 -4.98
N VAL A 69 9.95 9.68 -4.21
CA VAL A 69 8.66 9.11 -3.81
C VAL A 69 7.57 9.68 -4.71
N VAL A 70 6.98 8.84 -5.56
CA VAL A 70 6.06 9.24 -6.63
C VAL A 70 4.68 8.62 -6.41
N PRO A 71 3.62 9.41 -6.21
CA PRO A 71 2.25 8.89 -6.17
C PRO A 71 1.79 8.50 -7.59
N LEU A 72 1.20 7.32 -7.71
CA LEU A 72 0.70 6.73 -8.96
C LEU A 72 -0.78 6.38 -8.80
N GLU A 73 -1.62 7.00 -9.58
CA GLU A 73 -3.06 6.73 -9.61
C GLU A 73 -3.36 5.41 -10.35
N ASP A 74 -4.45 4.75 -9.98
CA ASP A 74 -4.91 3.55 -10.65
C ASP A 74 -5.69 3.88 -11.90
N ILE A 75 -5.11 3.59 -13.07
CA ILE A 75 -5.74 3.84 -14.37
C ILE A 75 -6.67 2.73 -14.82
N ASN A 76 -6.78 1.61 -14.09
CA ASN A 76 -7.61 0.44 -14.40
C ASN A 76 -7.44 -0.13 -15.82
N ARG A 77 -6.24 0.02 -16.42
CA ARG A 77 -5.89 -0.41 -17.78
C ARG A 77 -4.49 -1.00 -17.80
N ASN A 78 -4.37 -2.29 -17.51
CA ASN A 78 -3.08 -2.98 -17.42
C ASN A 78 -2.21 -2.86 -18.69
N ALA A 79 -2.83 -2.87 -19.89
CA ALA A 79 -2.11 -2.80 -21.16
C ALA A 79 -1.30 -1.50 -21.39
N VAL A 80 -1.58 -0.44 -20.65
CA VAL A 80 -0.88 0.85 -20.72
C VAL A 80 -0.28 1.28 -19.38
N TRP A 81 -0.34 0.39 -18.40
CA TRP A 81 0.07 0.72 -17.04
C TRP A 81 1.57 1.01 -16.93
N VAL A 82 2.43 0.25 -17.60
CA VAL A 82 3.88 0.50 -17.60
C VAL A 82 4.20 1.87 -18.19
N SER A 83 3.60 2.21 -19.34
CA SER A 83 3.79 3.52 -19.96
C SER A 83 3.27 4.66 -19.09
N HIS A 84 2.22 4.41 -18.28
CA HIS A 84 1.76 5.37 -17.27
C HIS A 84 2.82 5.56 -16.17
N VAL A 85 3.37 4.47 -15.62
CA VAL A 85 4.46 4.53 -14.63
C VAL A 85 5.66 5.31 -15.18
N GLU A 86 6.12 4.98 -16.38
CA GLU A 86 7.26 5.66 -17.04
C GLU A 86 6.99 7.17 -17.26
N SER A 87 5.75 7.53 -17.55
CA SER A 87 5.37 8.95 -17.76
C SER A 87 5.39 9.77 -16.46
N MET A 88 5.23 9.12 -15.31
CA MET A 88 5.11 9.76 -13.99
C MET A 88 6.41 9.73 -13.19
N CYS A 89 7.32 8.82 -13.52
CA CYS A 89 8.53 8.56 -12.75
C CYS A 89 9.79 9.02 -13.48
N PRO A 90 10.87 9.34 -12.77
CA PRO A 90 12.20 9.34 -13.37
C PRO A 90 12.51 7.99 -14.04
N ASP A 91 13.23 8.00 -15.17
CA ASP A 91 13.66 6.76 -15.83
C ASP A 91 14.39 5.83 -14.85
N PHE A 92 14.15 4.55 -14.96
CA PHE A 92 14.77 3.52 -14.11
C PHE A 92 15.28 2.34 -14.94
N ASP A 93 16.32 1.68 -14.43
CA ASP A 93 17.02 0.60 -15.12
C ASP A 93 16.41 -0.77 -14.79
N VAL A 94 15.87 -0.93 -13.57
CA VAL A 94 15.39 -2.20 -13.03
C VAL A 94 14.19 -1.98 -12.10
N ALA A 95 13.19 -2.86 -12.20
CA ALA A 95 12.04 -2.87 -11.29
C ALA A 95 12.17 -3.98 -10.23
N TYR A 96 11.67 -3.74 -9.04
CA TYR A 96 11.62 -4.70 -7.94
C TYR A 96 10.16 -4.99 -7.58
N SER A 97 9.73 -6.23 -7.72
CA SER A 97 8.37 -6.63 -7.34
C SER A 97 8.25 -8.14 -7.14
N ASN A 98 7.42 -8.53 -6.17
CA ASN A 98 6.97 -9.92 -5.98
C ASN A 98 5.51 -10.12 -6.40
N ASN A 99 4.82 -9.08 -6.88
CA ASN A 99 3.47 -9.20 -7.40
C ASN A 99 3.51 -9.78 -8.82
N PRO A 100 2.91 -10.98 -9.07
CA PRO A 100 3.00 -11.66 -10.35
C PRO A 100 2.48 -10.82 -11.54
N LEU A 101 1.44 -10.00 -11.32
CA LEU A 101 0.91 -9.11 -12.36
C LEU A 101 1.91 -8.02 -12.71
N VAL A 102 2.47 -7.35 -11.70
CA VAL A 102 3.46 -6.28 -11.90
C VAL A 102 4.72 -6.81 -12.59
N VAL A 103 5.22 -7.97 -12.15
CA VAL A 103 6.35 -8.66 -12.78
C VAL A 103 6.08 -8.87 -14.26
N ARG A 104 4.93 -9.48 -14.59
CA ARG A 104 4.55 -9.76 -15.97
C ARG A 104 4.44 -8.50 -16.83
N LEU A 105 3.82 -7.44 -16.31
CA LEU A 105 3.65 -6.18 -17.07
C LEU A 105 5.00 -5.53 -17.42
N PHE A 106 5.95 -5.52 -16.50
CA PHE A 106 7.29 -5.00 -16.75
C PHE A 106 8.09 -5.88 -17.72
N GLU A 107 8.02 -7.21 -17.56
CA GLU A 107 8.67 -8.15 -18.50
C GLU A 107 8.13 -8.01 -19.92
N GLU A 108 6.81 -7.87 -20.10
CA GLU A 108 6.18 -7.63 -21.41
C GLU A 108 6.61 -6.29 -22.02
N ALA A 109 6.95 -5.30 -21.19
CA ALA A 109 7.51 -4.02 -21.65
C ALA A 109 9.03 -4.06 -21.89
N GLY A 110 9.69 -5.18 -21.60
CA GLY A 110 11.15 -5.37 -21.77
C GLY A 110 11.99 -4.77 -20.66
N ILE A 111 11.40 -4.48 -19.51
CA ILE A 111 12.09 -3.97 -18.31
C ILE A 111 12.55 -5.16 -17.45
N GLU A 112 13.82 -5.12 -17.00
CA GLU A 112 14.35 -6.11 -16.06
C GLU A 112 13.59 -6.07 -14.73
N VAL A 113 13.15 -7.24 -14.23
CA VAL A 113 12.49 -7.33 -12.94
C VAL A 113 13.30 -8.23 -12.01
N ARG A 114 13.61 -7.73 -10.83
CA ARG A 114 14.23 -8.50 -9.75
C ARG A 114 13.20 -8.81 -8.67
N GLN A 115 13.13 -10.09 -8.32
CA GLN A 115 12.31 -10.58 -7.22
C GLN A 115 13.19 -10.79 -5.99
N SER A 116 12.67 -10.45 -4.82
CA SER A 116 13.37 -10.70 -3.56
C SER A 116 12.70 -11.84 -2.78
N PRO A 117 13.45 -12.66 -2.04
CA PRO A 117 12.87 -13.56 -1.07
C PRO A 117 11.92 -12.81 -0.14
N MET A 118 10.70 -13.31 0.03
CA MET A 118 9.73 -12.71 0.93
C MET A 118 10.11 -13.04 2.38
N PHE A 119 10.40 -12.01 3.17
CA PHE A 119 10.65 -12.14 4.60
C PHE A 119 9.31 -12.01 5.35
N ASP A 120 9.01 -12.99 6.21
CA ASP A 120 7.89 -12.99 7.19
C ASP A 120 6.55 -12.42 6.68
N ARG A 121 6.09 -12.90 5.52
CA ARG A 121 4.88 -12.38 4.85
C ARG A 121 3.66 -12.33 5.77
N ASP A 122 3.46 -13.38 6.58
CA ASP A 122 2.29 -13.50 7.44
C ASP A 122 2.28 -12.49 8.61
N ARG A 123 3.45 -11.98 9.01
CA ARG A 123 3.58 -11.00 10.11
C ARG A 123 3.66 -9.55 9.65
N LEU A 124 3.97 -9.31 8.37
CA LEU A 124 4.29 -8.00 7.82
C LEU A 124 3.30 -7.59 6.71
N GLU A 125 2.10 -8.17 6.69
CA GLU A 125 1.04 -7.71 5.77
C GLU A 125 0.39 -6.43 6.31
N GLY A 126 0.23 -5.42 5.44
CA GLY A 126 -0.42 -4.17 5.81
C GLY A 126 -1.86 -4.38 6.33
N SER A 127 -2.57 -5.42 5.86
CA SER A 127 -3.88 -5.83 6.35
C SER A 127 -3.86 -6.22 7.83
N GLU A 128 -2.90 -7.05 8.24
CA GLU A 128 -2.74 -7.46 9.64
C GLU A 128 -2.39 -6.27 10.55
N ILE A 129 -1.52 -5.37 10.07
CA ILE A 129 -1.15 -4.17 10.82
C ILE A 129 -2.36 -3.26 11.02
N ARG A 130 -3.17 -3.05 9.98
CA ARG A 130 -4.40 -2.25 10.07
C ARG A 130 -5.43 -2.89 11.00
N GLN A 131 -5.60 -4.22 10.96
CA GLN A 131 -6.50 -4.91 11.88
C GLN A 131 -6.09 -4.70 13.33
N ARG A 132 -4.79 -4.82 13.65
CA ARG A 132 -4.27 -4.53 14.99
C ARG A 132 -4.52 -3.09 15.45
N MET A 133 -4.41 -2.13 14.53
CA MET A 133 -4.75 -0.72 14.82
C MET A 133 -6.25 -0.54 15.13
N ILE A 134 -7.13 -1.26 14.44
CA ILE A 134 -8.58 -1.25 14.69
C ILE A 134 -8.89 -1.85 16.07
N ASP A 135 -8.26 -2.97 16.39
CA ASP A 135 -8.52 -3.75 17.61
C ASP A 135 -7.76 -3.23 18.84
N ASP A 136 -7.03 -2.11 18.72
CA ASP A 136 -6.16 -1.51 19.76
C ASP A 136 -5.08 -2.47 20.27
N GLU A 137 -4.60 -3.35 19.39
CA GLU A 137 -3.49 -4.27 19.63
C GLU A 137 -2.11 -3.66 19.32
N SER A 138 -1.04 -4.36 19.72
CA SER A 138 0.33 -3.92 19.43
C SER A 138 0.65 -4.02 17.93
N TRP A 139 0.99 -2.89 17.29
CA TRP A 139 1.36 -2.78 15.87
C TRP A 139 2.68 -2.00 15.66
N ARG A 140 3.13 -1.22 16.65
CA ARG A 140 4.26 -0.30 16.52
C ARG A 140 5.58 -1.00 16.21
N ASP A 141 5.75 -2.24 16.65
CA ASP A 141 6.90 -3.10 16.37
C ASP A 141 6.94 -3.62 14.92
N ARG A 142 5.88 -3.39 14.13
CA ARG A 142 5.74 -3.88 12.75
C ARG A 142 6.06 -2.83 11.71
N VAL A 143 6.27 -1.60 12.12
CA VAL A 143 6.61 -0.46 11.23
C VAL A 143 7.87 0.25 11.74
N PRO A 144 8.64 0.93 10.87
CA PRO A 144 9.77 1.74 11.31
C PRO A 144 9.33 2.85 12.28
N PRO A 145 10.16 3.23 13.28
CA PRO A 145 9.81 4.27 14.24
C PRO A 145 9.37 5.60 13.64
N PRO A 146 9.95 6.11 12.54
CA PRO A 146 9.47 7.34 11.89
C PRO A 146 8.04 7.21 11.35
N VAL A 147 7.61 6.01 10.94
CA VAL A 147 6.23 5.75 10.48
C VAL A 147 5.26 5.80 11.63
N VAL A 148 5.63 5.27 12.81
CA VAL A 148 4.83 5.41 14.05
C VAL A 148 4.55 6.88 14.33
N GLN A 149 5.59 7.72 14.27
CA GLN A 149 5.46 9.17 14.54
C GLN A 149 4.47 9.85 13.56
N VAL A 150 4.54 9.50 12.27
CA VAL A 150 3.62 10.06 11.27
C VAL A 150 2.18 9.62 11.55
N ILE A 151 1.95 8.33 11.81
CA ILE A 151 0.60 7.80 12.09
C ILE A 151 -0.02 8.46 13.33
N GLU A 152 0.79 8.72 14.36
CA GLU A 152 0.33 9.42 15.57
C GLU A 152 0.06 10.90 15.29
N GLU A 153 0.95 11.59 14.56
CA GLU A 153 0.81 13.00 14.16
C GLU A 153 -0.49 13.28 13.40
N ILE A 154 -0.84 12.41 12.44
CA ILE A 154 -2.04 12.55 11.61
C ILE A 154 -3.31 11.97 12.25
N HIS A 155 -3.22 11.45 13.48
CA HIS A 155 -4.31 10.72 14.15
C HIS A 155 -4.87 9.54 13.33
N GLY A 156 -4.01 8.85 12.59
CA GLY A 156 -4.35 7.81 11.61
C GLY A 156 -5.13 6.65 12.20
N ILE A 157 -4.84 6.25 13.46
CA ILE A 157 -5.55 5.16 14.15
C ILE A 157 -7.01 5.53 14.38
N LYS A 158 -7.29 6.74 14.88
CA LYS A 158 -8.67 7.20 15.13
C LYS A 158 -9.48 7.24 13.85
N ARG A 159 -8.85 7.70 12.73
CA ARG A 159 -9.48 7.69 11.42
C ARG A 159 -9.84 6.26 11.00
N LEU A 160 -8.89 5.34 11.08
CA LEU A 160 -9.08 3.94 10.67
C LEU A 160 -10.17 3.25 11.49
N GLN A 161 -10.18 3.45 12.82
CA GLN A 161 -11.23 2.94 13.70
C GLN A 161 -12.61 3.51 13.36
N HIS A 162 -12.68 4.81 13.07
CA HIS A 162 -13.93 5.47 12.68
C HIS A 162 -14.50 4.93 11.36
N VAL A 163 -13.64 4.82 10.34
CA VAL A 163 -14.02 4.27 9.03
C VAL A 163 -14.45 2.81 9.14
N SER A 164 -13.73 1.99 9.92
CA SER A 164 -14.09 0.59 10.16
C SER A 164 -15.46 0.45 10.82
N ALA A 165 -15.79 1.33 11.77
CA ALA A 165 -17.11 1.33 12.40
C ALA A 165 -18.23 1.68 11.40
N THR A 166 -17.99 2.64 10.49
CA THR A 166 -18.95 3.03 9.44
C THR A 166 -19.17 1.91 8.43
N ASP A 167 -18.10 1.28 7.94
CA ASP A 167 -18.17 0.13 7.01
C ASP A 167 -18.95 -1.06 7.61
N SER A 168 -18.90 -1.20 8.93
CA SER A 168 -19.64 -2.26 9.65
C SER A 168 -21.13 -1.97 9.75
N LEU A 169 -21.51 -0.70 9.90
CA LEU A 169 -22.92 -0.26 9.93
C LEU A 169 -23.59 -0.43 8.56
N ASP A 170 -22.90 -0.05 7.48
CA ASP A 170 -23.43 -0.19 6.12
C ASP A 170 -23.68 -1.66 5.73
N ARG A 171 -22.82 -2.59 6.20
CA ARG A 171 -23.04 -4.03 6.00
C ARG A 171 -24.22 -4.56 6.78
N TYR A 172 -24.50 -4.00 7.96
CA TYR A 172 -25.62 -4.43 8.80
C TYR A 172 -26.97 -3.98 8.22
N THR A 173 -27.05 -2.74 7.74
CA THR A 173 -28.25 -2.19 7.07
C THR A 173 -28.54 -2.91 5.76
N ALA A 174 -27.52 -3.18 4.93
CA ALA A 174 -27.70 -3.93 3.68
C ALA A 174 -28.12 -5.40 3.91
N ALA A 175 -27.71 -6.01 5.03
CA ALA A 175 -28.15 -7.35 5.40
C ALA A 175 -29.61 -7.37 5.88
N ASP A 176 -30.06 -6.34 6.58
CA ASP A 176 -31.44 -6.20 7.07
C ASP A 176 -32.43 -5.97 5.91
N GLU A 177 -32.09 -5.07 4.97
CA GLU A 177 -32.87 -4.85 3.75
C GLU A 177 -33.02 -6.13 2.90
N SER A 178 -31.96 -6.95 2.81
CA SER A 178 -31.99 -8.22 2.06
C SER A 178 -32.85 -9.31 2.73
N VAL A 179 -33.12 -9.21 4.02
CA VAL A 179 -34.00 -10.11 4.78
C VAL A 179 -35.46 -9.68 4.64
N GLU A 180 -35.72 -8.37 4.66
CA GLU A 180 -37.07 -7.83 4.45
C GLU A 180 -37.56 -8.13 3.01
N GLU A 181 -36.74 -7.95 1.98
CA GLU A 181 -37.08 -8.25 0.58
C GLU A 181 -37.40 -9.75 0.36
N LYS A 182 -36.76 -10.66 1.10
CA LYS A 182 -37.04 -12.10 1.05
C LYS A 182 -38.30 -12.52 1.83
N LEU A 183 -38.72 -11.73 2.80
CA LEU A 183 -39.95 -11.99 3.55
C LEU A 183 -41.20 -11.57 2.75
N ASP A 184 -41.14 -10.46 2.00
CA ASP A 184 -42.22 -9.98 1.14
C ASP A 184 -42.50 -10.96 -0.03
N ASP A 185 -41.45 -11.63 -0.56
CA ASP A 185 -41.60 -12.64 -1.64
C ASP A 185 -42.24 -13.95 -1.15
N PHE A 186 -42.37 -14.19 0.15
CA PHE A 186 -42.99 -15.37 0.74
C PHE A 186 -44.50 -15.21 1.02
N ASP A 187 -45.00 -13.97 1.12
CA ASP A 187 -46.43 -13.69 1.42
C ASP A 187 -47.31 -13.57 0.15
N GLU A 188 -46.71 -13.58 -1.05
CA GLU A 188 -47.42 -13.53 -2.35
C GLU A 188 -47.61 -14.92 -3.03
N ARG A 189 -47.49 -16.04 -2.31
CA ARG A 189 -47.72 -17.37 -2.89
C ARG A 189 -48.82 -18.15 -2.20
#